data_d8ad86803f5bcca65e4dd1aae4d6f83e
#
_entry.id   d8ad86803f5bcca65e4dd1aae4d6f83e
#
_cell.length_a   1.000
_cell.length_b   1.000
_cell.length_c   1.000
_cell.angle_alpha   90.00
_cell.angle_beta   90.00
_cell.angle_gamma   90.00
#
_symmetry.space_group_name_H-M   'P 1'
#
loop_
_entity.id
_entity.type
_entity.pdbx_description
1 polymer ?
#
loop_
_entity_poly.entity_id
_entity_poly.type
_entity_poly.pdbx_seq_one_letter_code
_entity_poly.pdbx_strand_id
1 'polypeptide(L)'
;MKLRALAKINLGLDVTGKREDGYHEVRMVMQTIQMYDQLEIKESKEPGIRLTTNLPFLPCNDGNLVYKAAKILMDEFDIRQGVDMNLTKFIPVAAGMAGGSSDAAAALVGINRMFQLGLTKRQLMERGVQIGADVPYCVMRGTALAEGIGEKLTSLPGVPMCYVLIGKPGINVSTKFVYGNLHLDEVTDHPVSYTHLRAHETSQDLV
;
A
#
# COMPACT_ATOMS: atom_id res chain seq x y z
N MET A 1 -4.42 12.38 -16.54
CA MET A 1 -3.07 12.36 -15.91
C MET A 1 -2.57 10.94 -15.77
N LYS A 2 -1.23 10.74 -15.67
CA LYS A 2 -0.62 9.43 -15.43
C LYS A 2 0.08 9.42 -14.08
N LEU A 3 -0.14 8.36 -13.29
CA LEU A 3 0.40 8.20 -11.94
C LEU A 3 1.14 6.86 -11.84
N ARG A 4 2.20 6.82 -11.04
CA ARG A 4 2.92 5.60 -10.69
C ARG A 4 2.45 5.13 -9.31
N ALA A 5 1.92 3.92 -9.26
CA ALA A 5 1.53 3.21 -8.06
C ALA A 5 2.71 2.32 -7.62
N LEU A 6 3.56 2.82 -6.73
CA LEU A 6 4.82 2.18 -6.36
C LEU A 6 4.61 1.01 -5.41
N ALA A 7 5.27 -0.11 -5.67
CA ALA A 7 5.29 -1.26 -4.78
C ALA A 7 6.02 -0.98 -3.46
N LYS A 8 5.77 -1.83 -2.47
CA LYS A 8 6.54 -1.84 -1.21
C LYS A 8 7.08 -3.24 -0.92
N ILE A 9 8.10 -3.28 -0.12
CA ILE A 9 8.58 -4.47 0.56
C ILE A 9 8.62 -4.22 2.07
N ASN A 10 8.69 -5.26 2.87
CA ASN A 10 9.01 -5.18 4.28
C ASN A 10 10.49 -5.54 4.44
N LEU A 11 11.30 -4.63 4.98
CA LEU A 11 12.70 -4.89 5.34
C LEU A 11 12.78 -5.74 6.62
N GLY A 12 11.79 -5.57 7.49
CA GLY A 12 11.56 -6.40 8.66
C GLY A 12 10.07 -6.43 8.96
N LEU A 13 9.58 -7.57 9.43
CA LEU A 13 8.21 -7.75 9.89
C LEU A 13 8.23 -8.63 11.13
N ASP A 14 7.61 -8.14 12.18
CA ASP A 14 7.40 -8.81 13.43
C ASP A 14 5.92 -8.84 13.76
N VAL A 15 5.42 -9.95 14.26
CA VAL A 15 4.05 -10.10 14.75
C VAL A 15 4.13 -10.15 16.27
N THR A 16 3.72 -9.07 16.91
CA THR A 16 3.93 -8.87 18.35
C THR A 16 2.76 -9.36 19.21
N GLY A 17 1.62 -9.66 18.58
CA GLY A 17 0.47 -10.17 19.32
C GLY A 17 -0.74 -10.44 18.42
N LYS A 18 -1.73 -11.11 19.02
CA LYS A 18 -3.04 -11.33 18.40
C LYS A 18 -4.07 -10.46 19.11
N ARG A 19 -4.90 -9.76 18.32
CA ARG A 19 -5.94 -8.87 18.82
C ARG A 19 -7.27 -9.60 19.02
N GLU A 20 -8.14 -9.06 19.83
CA GLU A 20 -9.49 -9.58 20.06
C GLU A 20 -10.38 -9.49 18.80
N ASP A 21 -10.10 -8.51 17.92
CA ASP A 21 -10.81 -8.32 16.64
C ASP A 21 -10.38 -9.31 15.55
N GLY A 22 -9.47 -10.25 15.87
CA GLY A 22 -8.95 -11.27 14.95
C GLY A 22 -7.79 -10.80 14.07
N TYR A 23 -7.41 -9.53 14.12
CA TYR A 23 -6.17 -9.03 13.51
C TYR A 23 -4.96 -9.35 14.37
N HIS A 24 -3.77 -9.12 13.82
CA HIS A 24 -2.52 -9.24 14.55
C HIS A 24 -1.87 -7.86 14.72
N GLU A 25 -1.31 -7.63 15.90
CA GLU A 25 -0.41 -6.50 16.11
C GLU A 25 0.89 -6.80 15.38
N VAL A 26 1.31 -5.86 14.55
CA VAL A 26 2.54 -5.98 13.76
C VAL A 26 3.46 -4.80 13.98
N ARG A 27 4.74 -5.05 13.76
CA ARG A 27 5.77 -4.03 13.72
C ARG A 27 6.63 -4.26 12.50
N MET A 28 6.58 -3.35 11.54
CA MET A 28 7.19 -3.55 10.23
C MET A 28 8.00 -2.33 9.83
N VAL A 29 9.15 -2.57 9.17
CA VAL A 29 9.85 -1.53 8.43
C VAL A 29 9.47 -1.68 6.95
N MET A 30 8.63 -0.78 6.48
CA MET A 30 8.18 -0.76 5.09
C MET A 30 9.09 0.13 4.23
N GLN A 31 9.41 -0.33 3.03
CA GLN A 31 10.21 0.38 2.04
C GLN A 31 9.52 0.43 0.69
N THR A 32 9.35 1.65 0.15
CA THR A 32 8.89 1.83 -1.23
C THR A 32 10.01 1.47 -2.21
N ILE A 33 9.68 0.72 -3.26
CA ILE A 33 10.63 0.34 -4.34
C ILE A 33 10.18 0.89 -5.69
N GLN A 34 11.09 0.92 -6.68
CA GLN A 34 10.86 1.51 -8.01
C GLN A 34 10.08 0.61 -8.99
N MET A 35 9.56 -0.53 -8.52
CA MET A 35 8.56 -1.29 -9.27
C MET A 35 7.20 -0.62 -9.12
N TYR A 36 6.43 -0.45 -10.18
CA TYR A 36 5.16 0.26 -10.10
C TYR A 36 4.13 -0.20 -11.14
N ASP A 37 2.86 -0.06 -10.79
CA ASP A 37 1.75 -0.09 -11.70
C ASP A 37 1.48 1.32 -12.24
N GLN A 38 0.87 1.41 -13.41
CA GLN A 38 0.51 2.71 -13.99
C GLN A 38 -1.00 2.90 -13.96
N LEU A 39 -1.44 4.02 -13.35
CA LEU A 39 -2.82 4.45 -13.37
C LEU A 39 -2.96 5.71 -14.23
N GLU A 40 -3.72 5.62 -15.30
CA GLU A 40 -4.13 6.78 -16.09
C GLU A 40 -5.56 7.17 -15.73
N ILE A 41 -5.78 8.46 -15.41
CA ILE A 41 -7.09 9.01 -15.07
C ILE A 41 -7.40 10.16 -16.04
N LYS A 42 -8.60 10.13 -16.61
CA LYS A 42 -9.15 11.17 -17.49
C LYS A 42 -10.55 11.55 -17.04
N GLU A 43 -10.91 12.80 -17.20
CA GLU A 43 -12.30 13.23 -17.08
C GLU A 43 -13.14 12.60 -18.20
N SER A 44 -14.37 12.27 -17.85
CA SER A 44 -15.33 11.72 -18.78
C SER A 44 -16.57 12.60 -18.89
N LYS A 45 -17.17 12.66 -20.09
CA LYS A 45 -18.44 13.34 -20.31
C LYS A 45 -19.62 12.57 -19.72
N GLU A 46 -19.51 11.25 -19.64
CA GLU A 46 -20.53 10.39 -19.05
C GLU A 46 -20.29 10.30 -17.54
N PRO A 47 -21.31 10.45 -16.72
CA PRO A 47 -21.18 10.36 -15.25
C PRO A 47 -20.75 8.96 -14.82
N GLY A 48 -20.13 8.89 -13.61
CA GLY A 48 -19.72 7.64 -12.99
C GLY A 48 -18.24 7.29 -13.22
N ILE A 49 -17.87 6.12 -12.73
CA ILE A 49 -16.49 5.62 -12.75
C ILE A 49 -16.41 4.47 -13.74
N ARG A 50 -15.53 4.59 -14.72
CA ARG A 50 -15.19 3.49 -15.63
C ARG A 50 -13.74 3.11 -15.39
N LEU A 51 -13.54 1.83 -15.08
CA LEU A 51 -12.21 1.26 -14.86
C LEU A 51 -11.94 0.19 -15.91
N THR A 52 -10.73 0.20 -16.45
CA THR A 52 -10.19 -0.85 -17.31
C THR A 52 -8.85 -1.32 -16.77
N THR A 53 -8.47 -2.57 -17.06
CA THR A 53 -7.18 -3.14 -16.65
C THR A 53 -6.66 -4.11 -17.72
N ASN A 54 -5.34 -4.27 -17.78
CA ASN A 54 -4.68 -5.26 -18.63
C ASN A 54 -4.78 -6.70 -18.11
N LEU A 55 -5.35 -6.93 -16.91
CA LEU A 55 -5.54 -8.26 -16.33
C LEU A 55 -7.03 -8.61 -16.29
N PRO A 56 -7.53 -9.46 -17.22
CA PRO A 56 -8.98 -9.73 -17.38
C PRO A 56 -9.66 -10.33 -16.13
N PHE A 57 -8.89 -10.95 -15.24
CA PHE A 57 -9.43 -11.56 -14.02
C PHE A 57 -9.62 -10.55 -12.86
N LEU A 58 -9.11 -9.33 -12.99
CA LEU A 58 -9.32 -8.29 -11.99
C LEU A 58 -10.68 -7.61 -12.22
N PRO A 59 -11.48 -7.40 -11.17
CA PRO A 59 -12.75 -6.70 -11.29
C PRO A 59 -12.54 -5.25 -11.72
N CYS A 60 -13.47 -4.71 -12.51
CA CYS A 60 -13.49 -3.31 -12.94
C CYS A 60 -14.65 -2.53 -12.30
N ASN A 61 -15.15 -2.97 -11.18
CA ASN A 61 -16.24 -2.41 -10.39
C ASN A 61 -15.81 -2.18 -8.93
N ASP A 62 -16.76 -2.09 -8.02
CA ASP A 62 -16.56 -1.91 -6.58
C ASP A 62 -15.74 -3.03 -5.89
N GLY A 63 -15.52 -4.16 -6.55
CA GLY A 63 -14.56 -5.17 -6.14
C GLY A 63 -13.09 -4.74 -6.26
N ASN A 64 -12.81 -3.67 -7.03
CA ASN A 64 -11.45 -3.15 -7.24
C ASN A 64 -11.14 -1.98 -6.30
N LEU A 65 -9.94 -1.99 -5.68
CA LEU A 65 -9.55 -0.95 -4.73
C LEU A 65 -9.38 0.43 -5.39
N VAL A 66 -9.00 0.50 -6.67
CA VAL A 66 -8.94 1.75 -7.46
C VAL A 66 -10.34 2.36 -7.58
N TYR A 67 -11.32 1.54 -7.91
CA TYR A 67 -12.72 1.97 -8.02
C TYR A 67 -13.24 2.48 -6.68
N LYS A 68 -13.01 1.71 -5.60
CA LYS A 68 -13.39 2.12 -4.23
C LYS A 68 -12.76 3.46 -3.83
N ALA A 69 -11.48 3.64 -4.12
CA ALA A 69 -10.74 4.86 -3.81
C ALA A 69 -11.31 6.09 -4.52
N ALA A 70 -11.60 5.96 -5.82
CA ALA A 70 -12.24 7.02 -6.58
C ALA A 70 -13.65 7.31 -6.05
N LYS A 71 -14.44 6.26 -5.79
CA LYS A 71 -15.82 6.37 -5.31
C LYS A 71 -15.91 7.10 -3.97
N ILE A 72 -15.04 6.77 -2.99
CA ILE A 72 -15.03 7.43 -1.69
C ILE A 72 -14.90 8.95 -1.83
N LEU A 73 -13.97 9.44 -2.65
CA LEU A 73 -13.79 10.89 -2.84
C LEU A 73 -14.90 11.50 -3.69
N MET A 74 -15.36 10.81 -4.72
CA MET A 74 -16.42 11.34 -5.57
C MET A 74 -17.73 11.46 -4.81
N ASP A 75 -18.07 10.49 -3.97
CA ASP A 75 -19.28 10.54 -3.12
C ASP A 75 -19.15 11.62 -2.03
N GLU A 76 -17.98 11.71 -1.36
CA GLU A 76 -17.76 12.69 -0.27
C GLU A 76 -17.86 14.14 -0.75
N PHE A 77 -17.41 14.42 -1.97
CA PHE A 77 -17.35 15.78 -2.54
C PHE A 77 -18.46 16.06 -3.58
N ASP A 78 -19.48 15.21 -3.67
CA ASP A 78 -20.59 15.30 -4.65
C ASP A 78 -20.11 15.53 -6.09
N ILE A 79 -19.04 14.81 -6.50
CA ILE A 79 -18.47 14.93 -7.84
C ILE A 79 -19.36 14.16 -8.82
N ARG A 80 -20.10 14.89 -9.65
CA ARG A 80 -21.00 14.31 -10.66
C ARG A 80 -20.33 14.05 -11.99
N GLN A 81 -19.18 14.68 -12.23
CA GLN A 81 -18.41 14.47 -13.44
C GLN A 81 -17.81 13.07 -13.46
N GLY A 82 -17.90 12.39 -14.59
CA GLY A 82 -17.37 11.05 -14.73
C GLY A 82 -15.85 10.99 -14.84
N VAL A 83 -15.29 9.83 -14.55
CA VAL A 83 -13.85 9.53 -14.72
C VAL A 83 -13.63 8.22 -15.44
N ASP A 84 -12.69 8.24 -16.39
CA ASP A 84 -12.15 7.06 -17.06
C ASP A 84 -10.78 6.75 -16.45
N MET A 85 -10.64 5.55 -15.91
CA MET A 85 -9.42 5.07 -15.30
C MET A 85 -8.90 3.84 -16.05
N ASN A 86 -7.62 3.85 -16.42
CA ASN A 86 -6.94 2.70 -16.99
C ASN A 86 -5.78 2.29 -16.09
N LEU A 87 -5.87 1.07 -15.55
CA LEU A 87 -4.89 0.48 -14.66
C LEU A 87 -4.05 -0.55 -15.41
N THR A 88 -2.77 -0.27 -15.60
CA THR A 88 -1.82 -1.23 -16.17
C THR A 88 -0.96 -1.83 -15.06
N LYS A 89 -1.15 -3.10 -14.81
CA LYS A 89 -0.49 -3.87 -13.74
C LYS A 89 0.85 -4.43 -14.21
N PHE A 90 1.89 -4.22 -13.41
CA PHE A 90 3.23 -4.80 -13.52
C PHE A 90 3.66 -5.45 -12.20
N ILE A 91 3.16 -4.95 -11.06
CA ILE A 91 3.40 -5.57 -9.75
C ILE A 91 2.65 -6.91 -9.72
N PRO A 92 3.33 -8.04 -9.43
CA PRO A 92 2.67 -9.33 -9.34
C PRO A 92 1.52 -9.32 -8.34
N VAL A 93 0.38 -9.88 -8.74
CA VAL A 93 -0.80 -9.97 -7.87
C VAL A 93 -0.54 -10.97 -6.74
N ALA A 94 -1.03 -10.67 -5.55
CA ALA A 94 -0.87 -11.50 -4.35
C ALA A 94 0.60 -11.82 -4.00
N ALA A 95 1.50 -10.87 -4.21
CA ALA A 95 2.94 -11.01 -3.94
C ALA A 95 3.40 -10.35 -2.62
N GLY A 96 2.49 -9.88 -1.77
CA GLY A 96 2.86 -9.18 -0.52
C GLY A 96 3.46 -7.78 -0.72
N MET A 97 3.44 -7.26 -1.96
CA MET A 97 4.04 -5.98 -2.34
C MET A 97 3.06 -4.80 -2.39
N ALA A 98 1.88 -4.97 -1.80
CA ALA A 98 0.81 -3.97 -1.72
C ALA A 98 0.38 -3.35 -3.07
N GLY A 99 0.44 -4.11 -4.19
CA GLY A 99 0.10 -3.59 -5.52
C GLY A 99 -1.29 -2.96 -5.57
N GLY A 100 -2.33 -3.67 -5.12
CA GLY A 100 -3.70 -3.14 -5.09
C GLY A 100 -3.86 -1.91 -4.17
N SER A 101 -3.21 -1.90 -3.01
CA SER A 101 -3.23 -0.76 -2.09
C SER A 101 -2.51 0.46 -2.67
N SER A 102 -1.43 0.23 -3.42
CA SER A 102 -0.70 1.27 -4.13
C SER A 102 -1.53 1.87 -5.27
N ASP A 103 -2.26 1.02 -6.00
CA ASP A 103 -3.20 1.46 -7.04
C ASP A 103 -4.30 2.35 -6.45
N ALA A 104 -4.87 1.94 -5.31
CA ALA A 104 -5.88 2.73 -4.58
C ALA A 104 -5.31 4.07 -4.09
N ALA A 105 -4.09 4.07 -3.54
CA ALA A 105 -3.40 5.29 -3.14
C ALA A 105 -3.18 6.24 -4.32
N ALA A 106 -2.79 5.70 -5.48
CA ALA A 106 -2.66 6.48 -6.71
C ALA A 106 -4.01 7.06 -7.16
N ALA A 107 -5.11 6.31 -7.03
CA ALA A 107 -6.45 6.80 -7.33
C ALA A 107 -6.88 7.94 -6.38
N LEU A 108 -6.69 7.79 -5.06
CA LEU A 108 -6.96 8.86 -4.08
C LEU A 108 -6.20 10.15 -4.44
N VAL A 109 -4.90 10.04 -4.70
CA VAL A 109 -4.06 11.18 -5.08
C VAL A 109 -4.51 11.77 -6.42
N GLY A 110 -4.85 10.91 -7.38
CA GLY A 110 -5.26 11.33 -8.72
C GLY A 110 -6.58 12.09 -8.71
N ILE A 111 -7.61 11.57 -8.06
CA ILE A 111 -8.93 12.22 -7.91
C ILE A 111 -8.79 13.55 -7.15
N ASN A 112 -8.05 13.55 -6.03
CA ASN A 112 -7.78 14.78 -5.27
C ASN A 112 -7.16 15.88 -6.15
N ARG A 113 -6.18 15.53 -6.98
CA ARG A 113 -5.52 16.48 -7.90
C ARG A 113 -6.41 16.90 -9.05
N MET A 114 -7.13 15.96 -9.66
CA MET A 114 -7.96 16.20 -10.84
C MET A 114 -9.08 17.19 -10.53
N PHE A 115 -9.76 17.01 -9.39
CA PHE A 115 -10.88 17.84 -8.97
C PHE A 115 -10.47 18.92 -7.96
N GLN A 116 -9.18 19.13 -7.71
CA GLN A 116 -8.63 20.18 -6.84
C GLN A 116 -9.27 20.20 -5.45
N LEU A 117 -9.49 19.01 -4.84
CA LEU A 117 -10.21 18.87 -3.57
C LEU A 117 -9.46 19.46 -2.37
N GLY A 118 -8.17 19.79 -2.52
CA GLY A 118 -7.36 20.42 -1.48
C GLY A 118 -7.01 19.50 -0.32
N LEU A 119 -7.24 18.18 -0.43
CA LEU A 119 -6.91 17.23 0.63
C LEU A 119 -5.42 17.12 0.82
N THR A 120 -4.98 17.23 2.09
CA THR A 120 -3.61 16.97 2.50
C THR A 120 -3.28 15.48 2.43
N LYS A 121 -1.99 15.17 2.43
CA LYS A 121 -1.50 13.78 2.46
C LYS A 121 -2.08 12.99 3.63
N ARG A 122 -2.14 13.60 4.82
CA ARG A 122 -2.73 13.01 6.03
C ARG A 122 -4.22 12.68 5.83
N GLN A 123 -5.00 13.60 5.30
CA GLN A 123 -6.42 13.39 5.04
C GLN A 123 -6.68 12.29 4.00
N LEU A 124 -5.79 12.13 3.00
CA LEU A 124 -5.86 11.00 2.07
C LEU A 124 -5.52 9.67 2.75
N MET A 125 -4.54 9.66 3.67
CA MET A 125 -4.21 8.48 4.46
C MET A 125 -5.37 8.02 5.35
N GLU A 126 -6.06 8.94 6.00
CA GLU A 126 -7.24 8.68 6.85
C GLU A 126 -8.36 7.99 6.06
N ARG A 127 -8.60 8.41 4.81
CA ARG A 127 -9.55 7.75 3.89
C ARG A 127 -9.03 6.41 3.41
N GLY A 128 -7.72 6.33 3.20
CA GLY A 128 -7.05 5.12 2.74
C GLY A 128 -7.23 3.94 3.69
N VAL A 129 -7.29 4.17 5.01
CA VAL A 129 -7.53 3.11 6.03
C VAL A 129 -8.82 2.34 5.75
N GLN A 130 -9.88 3.02 5.28
CA GLN A 130 -11.18 2.41 4.97
C GLN A 130 -11.10 1.44 3.77
N ILE A 131 -10.08 1.58 2.93
CA ILE A 131 -9.88 0.76 1.73
C ILE A 131 -8.99 -0.44 2.05
N GLY A 132 -7.95 -0.23 2.86
CA GLY A 132 -7.03 -1.29 3.25
C GLY A 132 -5.87 -0.77 4.10
N ALA A 133 -5.31 -1.65 4.96
CA ALA A 133 -4.28 -1.31 5.93
C ALA A 133 -2.99 -0.74 5.30
N ASP A 134 -2.61 -1.21 4.12
CA ASP A 134 -1.40 -0.73 3.41
C ASP A 134 -1.61 0.58 2.63
N VAL A 135 -2.87 1.02 2.41
CA VAL A 135 -3.16 2.21 1.58
C VAL A 135 -2.56 3.49 2.17
N PRO A 136 -2.65 3.75 3.49
CA PRO A 136 -1.99 4.90 4.10
C PRO A 136 -0.49 4.96 3.82
N TYR A 137 0.20 3.82 3.97
CA TYR A 137 1.63 3.75 3.65
C TYR A 137 1.89 4.04 2.16
N CYS A 138 1.08 3.50 1.25
CA CYS A 138 1.23 3.75 -0.19
C CYS A 138 1.00 5.24 -0.56
N VAL A 139 0.17 5.97 0.20
CA VAL A 139 0.05 7.43 0.11
C VAL A 139 1.29 8.12 0.68
N MET A 140 1.80 7.65 1.83
CA MET A 140 2.95 8.23 2.52
C MET A 140 4.24 8.04 1.75
N ARG A 141 4.55 6.81 1.33
CA ARG A 141 5.78 6.38 0.63
C ARG A 141 7.06 6.55 1.46
N GLY A 142 8.18 6.10 0.91
CA GLY A 142 9.50 6.20 1.52
C GLY A 142 9.80 5.02 2.43
N THR A 143 10.54 5.26 3.51
CA THR A 143 10.81 4.28 4.57
C THR A 143 9.95 4.63 5.77
N ALA A 144 9.26 3.66 6.34
CA ALA A 144 8.39 3.88 7.49
C ALA A 144 8.37 2.70 8.44
N LEU A 145 8.31 3.00 9.74
CA LEU A 145 7.86 2.05 10.75
C LEU A 145 6.33 2.03 10.71
N ALA A 146 5.77 0.84 10.57
CA ALA A 146 4.33 0.60 10.62
C ALA A 146 4.01 -0.27 11.83
N GLU A 147 3.09 0.17 12.65
CA GLU A 147 2.63 -0.49 13.88
C GLU A 147 1.10 -0.63 13.89
N GLY A 148 0.54 -1.28 14.90
CA GLY A 148 -0.88 -1.62 14.94
C GLY A 148 -1.17 -2.78 13.98
N ILE A 149 -2.15 -2.62 13.08
CA ILE A 149 -2.38 -3.55 11.95
C ILE A 149 -1.60 -3.11 10.69
N GLY A 150 -0.70 -2.11 10.82
CA GLY A 150 0.09 -1.51 9.74
C GLY A 150 -0.31 -0.07 9.39
N GLU A 151 -1.28 0.51 10.11
CA GLU A 151 -1.83 1.84 9.85
C GLU A 151 -1.13 2.96 10.61
N LYS A 152 -0.44 2.67 11.73
CA LYS A 152 0.30 3.66 12.53
C LYS A 152 1.68 3.83 11.93
N LEU A 153 1.87 4.92 11.21
CA LEU A 153 3.06 5.14 10.39
C LEU A 153 3.95 6.23 10.98
N THR A 154 5.22 5.88 11.19
CA THR A 154 6.29 6.82 11.53
C THR A 154 7.33 6.83 10.43
N SER A 155 7.63 8.02 9.88
CA SER A 155 8.66 8.15 8.83
C SER A 155 10.03 7.82 9.41
N LEU A 156 10.81 7.06 8.65
CA LEU A 156 12.20 6.73 8.97
C LEU A 156 13.15 7.33 7.94
N PRO A 157 14.46 7.45 8.26
CA PRO A 157 15.47 7.77 7.28
C PRO A 157 15.41 6.83 6.07
N GLY A 158 15.66 7.36 4.88
CA GLY A 158 15.67 6.56 3.65
C GLY A 158 16.81 5.55 3.65
N VAL A 159 16.56 4.36 3.11
CA VAL A 159 17.64 3.38 2.88
C VAL A 159 18.58 3.89 1.78
N PRO A 160 19.86 3.52 1.82
CA PRO A 160 20.79 3.80 0.72
C PRO A 160 20.27 3.24 -0.60
N MET A 161 20.67 3.88 -1.70
CA MET A 161 20.28 3.39 -3.03
C MET A 161 20.91 2.01 -3.27
N CYS A 162 20.06 1.03 -3.54
CA CYS A 162 20.46 -0.35 -3.78
C CYS A 162 19.53 -1.03 -4.79
N TYR A 163 19.97 -2.15 -5.33
CA TYR A 163 19.13 -3.04 -6.10
C TYR A 163 18.45 -4.07 -5.20
N VAL A 164 17.17 -4.34 -5.47
CA VAL A 164 16.38 -5.34 -4.76
C VAL A 164 16.03 -6.46 -5.72
N LEU A 165 16.49 -7.68 -5.43
CA LEU A 165 16.11 -8.88 -6.16
C LEU A 165 14.94 -9.56 -5.46
N ILE A 166 13.83 -9.75 -6.18
CA ILE A 166 12.60 -10.35 -5.66
C ILE A 166 12.35 -11.68 -6.35
N GLY A 167 12.38 -12.77 -5.58
CA GLY A 167 11.98 -14.11 -6.03
C GLY A 167 10.55 -14.42 -5.58
N LYS A 168 9.61 -14.58 -6.54
CA LYS A 168 8.25 -15.03 -6.26
C LYS A 168 7.98 -16.36 -6.94
N PRO A 169 7.79 -17.46 -6.18
CA PRO A 169 7.39 -18.74 -6.75
C PRO A 169 5.97 -18.66 -7.33
N GLY A 170 5.60 -19.60 -8.20
CA GLY A 170 4.30 -19.66 -8.87
C GLY A 170 3.09 -19.97 -7.97
N ILE A 171 3.31 -20.10 -6.67
CA ILE A 171 2.26 -20.36 -5.68
C ILE A 171 1.68 -19.06 -5.11
N ASN A 172 0.37 -19.06 -4.83
CA ASN A 172 -0.29 -17.96 -4.14
C ASN A 172 -0.56 -18.38 -2.69
N VAL A 173 -0.07 -17.57 -1.75
CA VAL A 173 -0.30 -17.77 -0.32
C VAL A 173 -1.09 -16.59 0.21
N SER A 174 -2.24 -16.85 0.83
CA SER A 174 -3.05 -15.78 1.40
C SER A 174 -2.45 -15.30 2.73
N THR A 175 -2.47 -13.99 2.96
CA THR A 175 -2.05 -13.38 4.23
C THR A 175 -2.82 -13.99 5.41
N LYS A 176 -4.13 -14.21 5.26
CA LYS A 176 -4.97 -14.84 6.28
C LYS A 176 -4.47 -16.24 6.65
N PHE A 177 -4.06 -17.03 5.66
CA PHE A 177 -3.53 -18.38 5.91
C PHE A 177 -2.21 -18.30 6.68
N VAL A 178 -1.30 -17.41 6.29
CA VAL A 178 0.00 -17.24 6.98
C VAL A 178 -0.21 -16.85 8.44
N TYR A 179 -0.97 -15.77 8.68
CA TYR A 179 -1.22 -15.29 10.05
C TYR A 179 -2.01 -16.30 10.90
N GLY A 180 -2.91 -17.09 10.29
CA GLY A 180 -3.67 -18.11 10.98
C GLY A 180 -2.86 -19.33 11.43
N ASN A 181 -1.67 -19.53 10.85
CA ASN A 181 -0.75 -20.64 11.17
C ASN A 181 0.50 -20.15 11.92
N LEU A 182 0.52 -18.92 12.43
CA LEU A 182 1.60 -18.43 13.27
C LEU A 182 1.44 -18.94 14.71
N HIS A 183 2.48 -19.57 15.23
CA HIS A 183 2.63 -19.97 16.61
C HIS A 183 3.41 -18.89 17.37
N LEU A 184 2.71 -17.86 17.85
CA LEU A 184 3.34 -16.69 18.47
C LEU A 184 4.05 -17.01 19.79
N ASP A 185 3.65 -18.08 20.47
CA ASP A 185 4.27 -18.63 21.66
C ASP A 185 5.67 -19.23 21.41
N GLU A 186 5.97 -19.59 20.19
CA GLU A 186 7.28 -20.10 19.77
C GLU A 186 8.23 -18.99 19.27
N VAL A 187 7.73 -17.76 19.10
CA VAL A 187 8.54 -16.63 18.60
C VAL A 187 9.31 -16.01 19.75
N THR A 188 10.62 -16.20 19.77
CA THR A 188 11.52 -15.66 20.81
C THR A 188 12.26 -14.40 20.36
N ASP A 189 12.44 -14.22 19.05
CA ASP A 189 13.16 -13.10 18.46
C ASP A 189 12.23 -12.10 17.78
N HIS A 190 12.44 -10.83 18.08
CA HIS A 190 11.70 -9.70 17.50
C HIS A 190 12.62 -8.86 16.62
N PRO A 191 12.73 -9.19 15.29
CA PRO A 191 13.71 -8.58 14.39
C PRO A 191 13.50 -7.08 14.15
N VAL A 192 12.29 -6.56 14.37
CA VAL A 192 12.01 -5.13 14.29
C VAL A 192 12.14 -4.47 15.65
N SER A 193 13.21 -4.80 16.38
CA SER A 193 13.56 -4.13 17.62
C SER A 193 14.21 -2.77 17.36
N TYR A 194 14.15 -1.88 18.35
CA TYR A 194 14.73 -0.54 18.28
C TYR A 194 16.24 -0.54 17.99
N THR A 195 16.94 -1.60 18.40
CA THR A 195 18.37 -1.80 18.12
C THR A 195 18.69 -2.04 16.66
N HIS A 196 17.84 -2.79 15.94
CA HIS A 196 18.00 -3.01 14.48
C HIS A 196 17.74 -1.73 13.67
N LEU A 197 16.81 -0.90 14.10
CA LEU A 197 16.53 0.39 13.44
C LEU A 197 17.66 1.40 13.62
N ARG A 198 18.42 1.30 14.72
CA ARG A 198 19.60 2.14 14.99
C ARG A 198 20.90 1.61 14.39
N ALA A 199 21.00 0.32 14.11
CA ALA A 199 22.20 -0.28 13.53
C ALA A 199 22.56 0.30 12.14
N HIS A 200 21.61 0.94 11.47
CA HIS A 200 21.85 1.67 10.22
C HIS A 200 22.36 3.10 10.41
N GLU A 201 22.38 3.64 11.63
CA GLU A 201 22.96 4.96 11.93
C GLU A 201 24.49 4.91 12.12
N THR A 202 25.06 3.74 12.32
CA THR A 202 26.51 3.54 12.52
C THR A 202 27.13 2.81 11.35
N SER A 203 27.07 3.39 10.14
CA SER A 203 27.83 2.88 8.98
C SER A 203 29.35 3.12 9.08
N GLN A 204 29.89 3.39 10.29
CA GLN A 204 31.32 3.59 10.51
C GLN A 204 32.06 2.35 11.06
N ASP A 205 31.34 1.25 11.36
CA ASP A 205 31.95 0.07 11.99
C ASP A 205 31.97 -1.17 11.10
N LEU A 206 31.92 -1.00 9.77
CA LEU A 206 32.19 -2.09 8.82
C LEU A 206 33.54 -1.82 8.14
N VAL A 207 34.62 -2.13 8.83
CA VAL A 207 35.95 -2.43 8.27
C VAL A 207 36.21 -3.91 8.44
#